data_ef68cb4de1a840448c324156db9019b8
#
_entry.id   ef68cb4de1a840448c324156db9019b8
#
_cell.length_a   1.000
_cell.length_b   1.000
_cell.length_c   1.000
_cell.angle_alpha   90.00
_cell.angle_beta   90.00
_cell.angle_gamma   90.00
#
_symmetry.space_group_name_H-M   'P 1'
#
loop_
_entity.id
_entity.type
_entity.pdbx_description
1 polymer ?
#
loop_
_entity_poly.entity_id
_entity_poly.type
_entity_poly.pdbx_seq_one_letter_code
_entity_poly.pdbx_strand_id
1 'polypeptide(L)'
;MHIALLAPMPPEQNGIADYAAHLRAALEGLGLKVSTPLAGLGNDPQRAIERVAHSDWKGIDLVHAELGGGRLAEFHALKALRERFPSLPLSATVHDPERLVWRRASLPWPLSLATRLPSPLPQIATVLTDPLCLHEEKQLARSLTRLITLTHAGGACLRQRMGLRAEQMVVIPHGNLAIPARPLPPLSPLRLLYFGFIYRGKGIEDLLDALAMAFAQQPAMRERMRLTLAGGSEPEMAFGSAGSYLDQLRQHIQRLNLQDSIDWQLDLPATDIPKVIQAHHVMVLPYRESSKLKLLGTLRGTSGALSWAVACGRGAITSDARSFAEEVAQDNGVIFPQGNVAALAAELSHLCASPERVERWAEHAAVIGSRRVWSHTAERFARVFSDACGGPAHAYAT
;
A
#
# COMPACT_ATOMS: atom_id res chain seq x y z
N MET A 1 11.43 -6.50 -25.48
CA MET A 1 10.02 -6.65 -25.10
C MET A 1 9.42 -5.26 -24.89
N HIS A 2 8.22 -5.03 -25.42
CA HIS A 2 7.47 -3.79 -25.28
C HIS A 2 6.22 -4.00 -24.41
N ILE A 3 6.15 -3.33 -23.26
CA ILE A 3 5.07 -3.45 -22.28
C ILE A 3 4.21 -2.20 -22.33
N ALA A 4 2.89 -2.35 -22.35
CA ALA A 4 1.97 -1.26 -22.08
C ALA A 4 1.56 -1.31 -20.59
N LEU A 5 1.98 -0.34 -19.80
CA LEU A 5 1.64 -0.20 -18.39
C LEU A 5 0.38 0.66 -18.24
N LEU A 6 -0.71 0.05 -17.81
CA LEU A 6 -1.97 0.72 -17.48
C LEU A 6 -1.97 1.08 -16.00
N ALA A 7 -1.70 2.34 -15.71
CA ALA A 7 -1.58 2.82 -14.33
C ALA A 7 -1.84 4.33 -14.27
N PRO A 8 -2.24 4.85 -13.10
CA PRO A 8 -2.08 6.25 -12.82
C PRO A 8 -0.60 6.59 -12.86
N MET A 9 -0.27 7.78 -13.34
CA MET A 9 1.12 8.26 -13.40
C MET A 9 1.19 9.64 -12.77
N PRO A 10 2.34 10.05 -12.20
CA PRO A 10 2.51 11.44 -11.79
C PRO A 10 2.13 12.41 -12.92
N PRO A 11 1.46 13.54 -12.61
CA PRO A 11 1.32 14.16 -11.30
C PRO A 11 0.12 13.69 -10.44
N GLU A 12 -0.56 12.58 -10.77
CA GLU A 12 -1.63 12.04 -9.91
C GLU A 12 -1.07 11.69 -8.53
N GLN A 13 -1.63 12.27 -7.47
CA GLN A 13 -1.15 12.10 -6.09
C GLN A 13 -1.79 10.87 -5.42
N ASN A 14 -1.28 9.69 -5.74
CA ASN A 14 -1.66 8.46 -5.07
C ASN A 14 -0.50 7.45 -5.06
N GLY A 15 -0.51 6.54 -4.07
CA GLY A 15 0.60 5.58 -3.89
C GLY A 15 0.78 4.60 -5.05
N ILE A 16 -0.25 4.35 -5.88
CA ILE A 16 -0.15 3.49 -7.07
C ILE A 16 0.58 4.24 -8.19
N ALA A 17 0.38 5.55 -8.32
CA ALA A 17 1.09 6.36 -9.31
C ALA A 17 2.60 6.38 -9.04
N ASP A 18 3.01 6.55 -7.79
CA ASP A 18 4.40 6.49 -7.39
C ASP A 18 5.00 5.10 -7.62
N TYR A 19 4.27 4.05 -7.27
CA TYR A 19 4.66 2.66 -7.53
C TYR A 19 4.88 2.42 -9.02
N ALA A 20 3.92 2.79 -9.85
CA ALA A 20 3.97 2.61 -11.31
C ALA A 20 5.12 3.40 -11.96
N ALA A 21 5.40 4.61 -11.47
CA ALA A 21 6.52 5.41 -11.96
C ALA A 21 7.87 4.75 -11.67
N HIS A 22 8.04 4.22 -10.45
CA HIS A 22 9.27 3.52 -10.07
C HIS A 22 9.42 2.18 -10.82
N LEU A 23 8.33 1.41 -10.95
CA LEU A 23 8.34 0.16 -11.72
C LEU A 23 8.71 0.43 -13.18
N ARG A 24 8.09 1.44 -13.81
CA ARG A 24 8.40 1.86 -15.16
C ARG A 24 9.88 2.17 -15.34
N ALA A 25 10.41 3.08 -14.52
CA ALA A 25 11.81 3.48 -14.59
C ALA A 25 12.78 2.30 -14.42
N ALA A 26 12.47 1.37 -13.51
CA ALA A 26 13.28 0.18 -13.27
C ALA A 26 13.22 -0.83 -14.43
N LEU A 27 12.04 -1.02 -15.06
CA LEU A 27 11.91 -1.85 -16.25
C LEU A 27 12.63 -1.25 -17.47
N GLU A 28 12.53 0.06 -17.66
CA GLU A 28 13.28 0.78 -18.70
C GLU A 28 14.80 0.67 -18.46
N GLY A 29 15.23 0.70 -17.19
CA GLY A 29 16.63 0.45 -16.80
C GLY A 29 17.14 -0.95 -17.15
N LEU A 30 16.27 -1.94 -17.29
CA LEU A 30 16.59 -3.29 -17.81
C LEU A 30 16.53 -3.38 -19.35
N GLY A 31 16.34 -2.26 -20.05
CA GLY A 31 16.23 -2.21 -21.51
C GLY A 31 14.86 -2.62 -22.07
N LEU A 32 13.83 -2.73 -21.25
CA LEU A 32 12.47 -2.94 -21.73
C LEU A 32 11.87 -1.62 -22.22
N LYS A 33 11.09 -1.68 -23.28
CA LYS A 33 10.29 -0.53 -23.73
C LYS A 33 8.97 -0.49 -22.95
N VAL A 34 8.67 0.62 -22.28
CA VAL A 34 7.43 0.77 -21.50
C VAL A 34 6.63 1.96 -22.01
N SER A 35 5.39 1.74 -22.42
CA SER A 35 4.42 2.79 -22.76
C SER A 35 3.34 2.89 -21.69
N THR A 36 2.81 4.11 -21.48
CA THR A 36 1.79 4.39 -20.46
C THR A 36 0.52 4.98 -21.09
N PRO A 37 -0.31 4.16 -21.76
CA PRO A 37 -1.40 4.66 -22.61
C PRO A 37 -2.49 5.43 -21.83
N LEU A 38 -2.67 5.17 -20.54
CA LEU A 38 -3.68 5.84 -19.71
C LEU A 38 -3.16 7.07 -18.95
N ALA A 39 -1.88 7.41 -19.09
CA ALA A 39 -1.31 8.57 -18.40
C ALA A 39 -2.10 9.85 -18.70
N GLY A 40 -2.46 10.60 -17.65
CA GLY A 40 -3.20 11.85 -17.75
C GLY A 40 -4.70 11.73 -18.03
N LEU A 41 -5.28 10.51 -18.10
CA LEU A 41 -6.73 10.33 -18.29
C LEU A 41 -7.53 10.44 -16.99
N GLY A 42 -6.87 10.36 -15.83
CA GLY A 42 -7.52 10.23 -14.55
C GLY A 42 -8.27 8.89 -14.39
N ASN A 43 -9.17 8.80 -13.41
CA ASN A 43 -9.94 7.59 -13.15
C ASN A 43 -11.29 7.60 -13.89
N ASP A 44 -11.26 7.76 -15.21
CA ASP A 44 -12.43 7.80 -16.08
C ASP A 44 -12.52 6.51 -16.93
N PRO A 45 -13.47 5.60 -16.61
CA PRO A 45 -13.62 4.33 -17.33
C PRO A 45 -13.96 4.51 -18.80
N GLN A 46 -14.81 5.49 -19.15
CA GLN A 46 -15.25 5.70 -20.52
C GLN A 46 -14.08 6.17 -21.39
N ARG A 47 -13.33 7.17 -20.92
CA ARG A 47 -12.13 7.64 -21.62
C ARG A 47 -11.05 6.55 -21.74
N ALA A 48 -10.95 5.66 -20.75
CA ALA A 48 -10.02 4.52 -20.81
C ALA A 48 -10.43 3.51 -21.90
N ILE A 49 -11.73 3.20 -22.01
CA ILE A 49 -12.27 2.34 -23.08
C ILE A 49 -12.03 2.97 -24.45
N GLU A 50 -12.34 4.25 -24.62
CA GLU A 50 -12.10 5.00 -25.86
C GLU A 50 -10.61 5.03 -26.22
N ARG A 51 -9.72 5.19 -25.23
CA ARG A 51 -8.28 5.14 -25.46
C ARG A 51 -7.86 3.76 -25.96
N VAL A 52 -8.38 2.68 -25.40
CA VAL A 52 -8.12 1.31 -25.90
C VAL A 52 -8.60 1.15 -27.35
N ALA A 53 -9.75 1.72 -27.69
CA ALA A 53 -10.32 1.64 -29.03
C ALA A 53 -9.49 2.37 -30.09
N HIS A 54 -8.87 3.49 -29.77
CA HIS A 54 -8.17 4.39 -30.71
C HIS A 54 -6.64 4.29 -30.65
N SER A 55 -6.07 3.55 -29.69
CA SER A 55 -4.62 3.34 -29.63
C SER A 55 -4.17 2.20 -30.55
N ASP A 56 -2.95 2.32 -31.06
CA ASP A 56 -2.29 1.23 -31.77
C ASP A 56 -1.61 0.29 -30.75
N TRP A 57 -2.09 -0.95 -30.72
CA TRP A 57 -1.57 -2.02 -29.87
C TRP A 57 -0.60 -2.95 -30.62
N LYS A 58 -0.28 -2.64 -31.88
CA LYS A 58 0.66 -3.41 -32.65
C LYS A 58 2.06 -3.30 -32.10
N GLY A 59 2.73 -4.41 -31.92
CA GLY A 59 4.08 -4.47 -31.35
C GLY A 59 4.14 -4.30 -29.82
N ILE A 60 2.98 -4.35 -29.14
CA ILE A 60 2.92 -4.55 -27.69
C ILE A 60 2.97 -6.07 -27.42
N ASP A 61 3.96 -6.50 -26.65
CA ASP A 61 4.14 -7.92 -26.32
C ASP A 61 3.25 -8.33 -25.13
N LEU A 62 3.02 -7.39 -24.18
CA LEU A 62 2.23 -7.63 -22.96
C LEU A 62 1.63 -6.31 -22.46
N VAL A 63 0.42 -6.42 -21.91
CA VAL A 63 -0.18 -5.33 -21.13
C VAL A 63 -0.17 -5.69 -19.64
N HIS A 64 0.32 -4.77 -18.83
CA HIS A 64 0.30 -4.87 -17.37
C HIS A 64 -0.49 -3.72 -16.75
N ALA A 65 -1.38 -4.04 -15.80
CA ALA A 65 -2.18 -3.02 -15.11
C ALA A 65 -1.90 -3.00 -13.60
N GLU A 66 -1.92 -1.81 -13.02
CA GLU A 66 -1.87 -1.61 -11.57
C GLU A 66 -3.30 -1.41 -11.05
N LEU A 67 -3.86 -2.42 -10.37
CA LEU A 67 -5.24 -2.43 -9.88
C LEU A 67 -5.30 -2.21 -8.38
N GLY A 68 -6.16 -1.33 -7.92
CA GLY A 68 -6.41 -1.06 -6.51
C GLY A 68 -7.00 0.31 -6.27
N GLY A 69 -7.34 0.60 -5.00
CA GLY A 69 -7.80 1.93 -4.58
C GLY A 69 -9.02 2.48 -5.31
N GLY A 70 -9.89 1.62 -5.90
CA GLY A 70 -11.06 2.06 -6.65
C GLY A 70 -10.77 2.53 -8.07
N ARG A 71 -9.63 2.15 -8.64
CA ARG A 71 -9.21 2.50 -10.01
C ARG A 71 -10.06 1.74 -11.05
N LEU A 72 -11.05 2.42 -11.59
CA LEU A 72 -11.95 1.87 -12.61
C LEU A 72 -11.39 1.98 -14.02
N ALA A 73 -10.59 2.98 -14.31
CA ALA A 73 -10.02 3.21 -15.64
C ALA A 73 -9.18 2.00 -16.11
N GLU A 74 -8.25 1.53 -15.28
CA GLU A 74 -7.39 0.39 -15.57
C GLU A 74 -8.18 -0.92 -15.69
N PHE A 75 -9.18 -1.11 -14.80
CA PHE A 75 -10.04 -2.28 -14.82
C PHE A 75 -10.83 -2.38 -16.12
N HIS A 76 -11.50 -1.30 -16.53
CA HIS A 76 -12.30 -1.27 -17.77
C HIS A 76 -11.43 -1.30 -19.03
N ALA A 77 -10.23 -0.70 -18.99
CA ALA A 77 -9.26 -0.84 -20.08
C ALA A 77 -8.83 -2.30 -20.29
N LEU A 78 -8.55 -3.05 -19.21
CA LEU A 78 -8.23 -4.49 -19.30
C LEU A 78 -9.39 -5.30 -19.88
N LYS A 79 -10.64 -5.00 -19.50
CA LYS A 79 -11.83 -5.65 -20.09
C LYS A 79 -11.90 -5.40 -21.59
N ALA A 80 -11.84 -4.15 -22.00
CA ALA A 80 -11.89 -3.75 -23.41
C ALA A 80 -10.75 -4.39 -24.23
N LEU A 81 -9.54 -4.48 -23.65
CA LEU A 81 -8.41 -5.16 -24.28
C LEU A 81 -8.65 -6.65 -24.44
N ARG A 82 -9.18 -7.32 -23.41
CA ARG A 82 -9.47 -8.76 -23.49
C ARG A 82 -10.51 -9.07 -24.56
N GLU A 83 -11.54 -8.23 -24.70
CA GLU A 83 -12.57 -8.39 -25.71
C GLU A 83 -12.03 -8.16 -27.12
N ARG A 84 -11.18 -7.13 -27.30
CA ARG A 84 -10.67 -6.73 -28.61
C ARG A 84 -9.46 -7.55 -29.07
N PHE A 85 -8.60 -7.98 -28.14
CA PHE A 85 -7.34 -8.69 -28.40
C PHE A 85 -7.25 -9.96 -27.54
N PRO A 86 -8.00 -11.04 -27.86
CA PRO A 86 -8.06 -12.22 -27.00
C PRO A 86 -6.73 -12.95 -26.81
N SER A 87 -5.81 -12.83 -27.77
CA SER A 87 -4.48 -13.47 -27.72
C SER A 87 -3.41 -12.62 -27.04
N LEU A 88 -3.65 -11.33 -26.80
CA LEU A 88 -2.68 -10.46 -26.16
C LEU A 88 -2.48 -10.87 -24.69
N PRO A 89 -1.27 -11.14 -24.23
CA PRO A 89 -1.00 -11.43 -22.83
C PRO A 89 -1.36 -10.23 -21.95
N LEU A 90 -2.24 -10.46 -20.97
CA LEU A 90 -2.66 -9.44 -19.99
C LEU A 90 -2.26 -9.89 -18.60
N SER A 91 -1.67 -9.00 -17.82
CA SER A 91 -1.31 -9.21 -16.43
C SER A 91 -1.73 -8.03 -15.56
N ALA A 92 -1.81 -8.23 -14.25
CA ALA A 92 -2.08 -7.14 -13.33
C ALA A 92 -1.40 -7.35 -11.98
N THR A 93 -0.91 -6.25 -11.36
CA THR A 93 -0.64 -6.18 -9.93
C THR A 93 -1.93 -5.77 -9.22
N VAL A 94 -2.28 -6.48 -8.14
CA VAL A 94 -3.47 -6.18 -7.34
C VAL A 94 -3.03 -5.69 -5.96
N HIS A 95 -3.16 -4.39 -5.73
CA HIS A 95 -2.72 -3.73 -4.49
C HIS A 95 -3.66 -4.00 -3.31
N ASP A 96 -4.96 -4.18 -3.58
CA ASP A 96 -5.99 -4.52 -2.59
C ASP A 96 -6.56 -5.91 -2.91
N PRO A 97 -5.82 -6.99 -2.58
CA PRO A 97 -6.03 -8.32 -3.15
C PRO A 97 -7.31 -9.05 -2.71
N GLU A 98 -8.13 -8.49 -1.85
CA GLU A 98 -9.49 -8.98 -1.59
C GLU A 98 -10.43 -8.76 -2.78
N ARG A 99 -10.11 -7.83 -3.70
CA ARG A 99 -10.87 -7.49 -4.91
C ARG A 99 -9.93 -6.93 -6.00
N LEU A 100 -10.35 -6.94 -7.26
CA LEU A 100 -9.65 -6.20 -8.32
C LEU A 100 -9.94 -4.71 -8.25
N VAL A 101 -11.15 -4.35 -7.83
CA VAL A 101 -11.62 -2.96 -7.70
C VAL A 101 -12.30 -2.79 -6.35
N TRP A 102 -12.15 -1.64 -5.73
CA TRP A 102 -12.80 -1.35 -4.46
C TRP A 102 -14.33 -1.42 -4.61
N ARG A 103 -15.00 -2.23 -3.77
CA ARG A 103 -16.43 -2.54 -3.85
C ARG A 103 -17.35 -1.34 -4.04
N ARG A 104 -17.12 -0.24 -3.30
CA ARG A 104 -17.93 0.98 -3.43
C ARG A 104 -17.74 1.69 -4.77
N ALA A 105 -16.56 1.59 -5.35
CA ALA A 105 -16.27 2.20 -6.65
C ALA A 105 -16.90 1.42 -7.80
N SER A 106 -17.11 0.11 -7.64
CA SER A 106 -17.63 -0.77 -8.68
C SER A 106 -19.16 -0.93 -8.69
N LEU A 107 -19.91 -0.14 -7.91
CA LEU A 107 -21.37 -0.22 -7.90
C LEU A 107 -21.95 0.11 -9.29
N PRO A 108 -22.83 -0.77 -9.85
CA PRO A 108 -23.43 -0.54 -11.15
C PRO A 108 -24.43 0.63 -11.10
N TRP A 109 -24.62 1.30 -12.25
CA TRP A 109 -25.67 2.31 -12.37
C TRP A 109 -27.07 1.66 -12.32
N PRO A 110 -28.11 2.22 -11.62
CA PRO A 110 -28.09 3.51 -10.91
C PRO A 110 -27.61 3.44 -9.45
N LEU A 111 -27.22 2.25 -8.95
CA LEU A 111 -26.84 2.06 -7.55
C LEU A 111 -25.54 2.79 -7.17
N SER A 112 -24.71 3.16 -8.14
CA SER A 112 -23.56 4.04 -7.93
C SER A 112 -23.94 5.40 -7.31
N LEU A 113 -25.16 5.89 -7.54
CA LEU A 113 -25.65 7.11 -6.89
C LEU A 113 -25.77 6.95 -5.37
N ALA A 114 -25.92 5.74 -4.87
CA ALA A 114 -25.97 5.47 -3.43
C ALA A 114 -24.67 5.86 -2.71
N THR A 115 -23.53 5.95 -3.41
CA THR A 115 -22.25 6.38 -2.80
C THR A 115 -22.32 7.81 -2.25
N ARG A 116 -23.23 8.63 -2.78
CA ARG A 116 -23.46 10.03 -2.38
C ARG A 116 -24.45 10.18 -1.21
N LEU A 117 -25.12 9.10 -0.84
CA LEU A 117 -26.12 9.10 0.22
C LEU A 117 -25.48 8.94 1.60
N PRO A 118 -26.13 9.36 2.69
CA PRO A 118 -25.63 9.17 4.05
C PRO A 118 -25.60 7.69 4.44
N SER A 119 -24.68 7.35 5.37
CA SER A 119 -24.64 6.02 5.99
C SER A 119 -25.99 5.68 6.65
N PRO A 120 -26.53 4.43 6.53
CA PRO A 120 -25.86 3.23 6.01
C PRO A 120 -26.16 2.87 4.54
N LEU A 121 -26.84 3.72 3.78
CA LEU A 121 -27.33 3.40 2.42
C LEU A 121 -26.24 2.94 1.44
N PRO A 122 -25.04 3.58 1.39
CA PRO A 122 -23.96 3.10 0.53
C PRO A 122 -23.48 1.70 0.89
N GLN A 123 -23.47 1.37 2.19
CA GLN A 123 -23.06 0.05 2.68
C GLN A 123 -24.07 -1.03 2.27
N ILE A 124 -25.36 -0.74 2.40
CA ILE A 124 -26.44 -1.65 1.98
C ILE A 124 -26.36 -1.91 0.47
N ALA A 125 -26.24 -0.86 -0.33
CA ALA A 125 -26.08 -1.01 -1.78
C ALA A 125 -24.85 -1.86 -2.14
N THR A 126 -23.72 -1.64 -1.45
CA THR A 126 -22.49 -2.42 -1.64
C THR A 126 -22.69 -3.91 -1.33
N VAL A 127 -23.37 -4.23 -0.22
CA VAL A 127 -23.64 -5.63 0.17
C VAL A 127 -24.57 -6.31 -0.84
N LEU A 128 -25.65 -5.65 -1.24
CA LEU A 128 -26.63 -6.22 -2.18
C LEU A 128 -26.06 -6.46 -3.57
N THR A 129 -25.13 -5.63 -4.03
CA THR A 129 -24.53 -5.73 -5.36
C THR A 129 -23.21 -6.50 -5.38
N ASP A 130 -22.64 -6.86 -4.22
CA ASP A 130 -21.36 -7.54 -4.14
C ASP A 130 -21.26 -8.82 -5.00
N PRO A 131 -22.28 -9.69 -5.07
CA PRO A 131 -22.22 -10.88 -5.91
C PRO A 131 -22.09 -10.59 -7.41
N LEU A 132 -22.75 -9.54 -7.91
CA LEU A 132 -22.69 -9.11 -9.32
C LEU A 132 -21.30 -8.54 -9.65
N CYS A 133 -20.85 -7.59 -8.86
CA CYS A 133 -19.52 -7.00 -9.02
C CYS A 133 -18.41 -8.07 -8.92
N LEU A 134 -18.53 -8.99 -7.96
CA LEU A 134 -17.57 -10.07 -7.78
C LEU A 134 -17.57 -11.04 -8.99
N HIS A 135 -18.72 -11.30 -9.60
CA HIS A 135 -18.81 -12.14 -10.79
C HIS A 135 -18.01 -11.54 -11.95
N GLU A 136 -18.18 -10.26 -12.22
CA GLU A 136 -17.47 -9.53 -13.26
C GLU A 136 -15.95 -9.51 -13.01
N GLU A 137 -15.53 -9.24 -11.79
CA GLU A 137 -14.13 -9.27 -11.41
C GLU A 137 -13.52 -10.68 -11.56
N LYS A 138 -14.27 -11.74 -11.18
CA LYS A 138 -13.83 -13.12 -11.39
C LYS A 138 -13.65 -13.48 -12.87
N GLN A 139 -14.53 -13.03 -13.73
CA GLN A 139 -14.41 -13.26 -15.18
C GLN A 139 -13.13 -12.62 -15.72
N LEU A 140 -12.89 -11.35 -15.39
CA LEU A 140 -11.66 -10.67 -15.80
C LEU A 140 -10.42 -11.37 -15.21
N ALA A 141 -10.37 -11.59 -13.89
CA ALA A 141 -9.23 -12.20 -13.23
C ALA A 141 -8.81 -13.55 -13.84
N ARG A 142 -9.80 -14.41 -14.13
CA ARG A 142 -9.56 -15.71 -14.76
C ARG A 142 -9.06 -15.62 -16.20
N SER A 143 -9.34 -14.53 -16.90
CA SER A 143 -8.87 -14.28 -18.25
C SER A 143 -7.45 -13.72 -18.32
N LEU A 144 -6.91 -13.21 -17.20
CA LEU A 144 -5.55 -12.69 -17.16
C LEU A 144 -4.51 -13.83 -17.14
N THR A 145 -3.40 -13.62 -17.83
CA THR A 145 -2.31 -14.60 -17.91
C THR A 145 -1.59 -14.72 -16.57
N ARG A 146 -1.32 -13.60 -15.92
CA ARG A 146 -0.66 -13.53 -14.60
C ARG A 146 -1.31 -12.45 -13.74
N LEU A 147 -1.43 -12.75 -12.46
CA LEU A 147 -1.80 -11.80 -11.42
C LEU A 147 -0.69 -11.75 -10.37
N ILE A 148 -0.31 -10.56 -9.99
CA ILE A 148 0.75 -10.29 -9.04
C ILE A 148 0.14 -9.68 -7.79
N THR A 149 0.59 -10.12 -6.62
CA THR A 149 0.27 -9.51 -5.33
C THR A 149 1.55 -9.20 -4.58
N LEU A 150 1.46 -8.28 -3.62
CA LEU A 150 2.63 -7.79 -2.91
C LEU A 150 2.99 -8.64 -1.69
N THR A 151 2.08 -9.57 -1.29
CA THR A 151 2.25 -10.46 -0.14
C THR A 151 1.66 -11.84 -0.42
N HIS A 152 2.16 -12.87 0.25
CA HIS A 152 1.61 -14.23 0.15
C HIS A 152 0.20 -14.32 0.72
N ALA A 153 -0.07 -13.64 1.84
CA ALA A 153 -1.41 -13.55 2.42
C ALA A 153 -2.40 -12.92 1.44
N GLY A 154 -1.99 -11.84 0.74
CA GLY A 154 -2.76 -11.24 -0.33
C GLY A 154 -3.00 -12.18 -1.50
N GLY A 155 -1.96 -12.89 -1.94
CA GLY A 155 -2.05 -13.89 -3.02
C GLY A 155 -3.02 -15.03 -2.69
N ALA A 156 -2.95 -15.58 -1.48
CA ALA A 156 -3.88 -16.61 -1.03
C ALA A 156 -5.33 -16.11 -1.01
N CYS A 157 -5.56 -14.89 -0.52
CA CYS A 157 -6.88 -14.25 -0.49
C CYS A 157 -7.43 -14.05 -1.90
N LEU A 158 -6.66 -13.45 -2.81
CA LEU A 158 -7.08 -13.20 -4.19
C LEU A 158 -7.37 -14.48 -4.93
N ARG A 159 -6.47 -15.48 -4.83
CA ARG A 159 -6.64 -16.79 -5.45
C ARG A 159 -7.95 -17.47 -5.02
N GLN A 160 -8.20 -17.54 -3.74
CA GLN A 160 -9.42 -18.13 -3.19
C GLN A 160 -10.66 -17.38 -3.66
N ARG A 161 -10.65 -16.06 -3.58
CA ARG A 161 -11.81 -15.22 -3.87
C ARG A 161 -12.16 -15.18 -5.35
N MET A 162 -11.18 -15.13 -6.23
CA MET A 162 -11.36 -15.11 -7.67
C MET A 162 -11.46 -16.50 -8.29
N GLY A 163 -11.11 -17.56 -7.54
CA GLY A 163 -11.07 -18.93 -8.03
C GLY A 163 -10.02 -19.11 -9.11
N LEU A 164 -8.77 -18.70 -8.81
CA LEU A 164 -7.64 -18.72 -9.72
C LEU A 164 -6.84 -20.00 -9.57
N ARG A 165 -6.19 -20.41 -10.66
CA ARG A 165 -5.19 -21.48 -10.64
C ARG A 165 -3.90 -20.99 -9.99
N ALA A 166 -3.13 -21.92 -9.41
CA ALA A 166 -1.89 -21.57 -8.69
C ALA A 166 -0.87 -20.88 -9.61
N GLU A 167 -0.74 -21.36 -10.83
CA GLU A 167 0.22 -20.84 -11.82
C GLU A 167 -0.13 -19.44 -12.35
N GLN A 168 -1.35 -18.96 -12.15
CA GLN A 168 -1.73 -17.60 -12.50
C GLN A 168 -1.24 -16.57 -11.46
N MET A 169 -0.91 -17.01 -10.24
CA MET A 169 -0.57 -16.14 -9.13
C MET A 169 0.93 -16.09 -8.89
N VAL A 170 1.46 -14.88 -8.77
CA VAL A 170 2.85 -14.62 -8.40
C VAL A 170 2.88 -13.60 -7.26
N VAL A 171 3.82 -13.77 -6.33
CA VAL A 171 4.05 -12.79 -5.27
C VAL A 171 5.36 -12.06 -5.54
N ILE A 172 5.27 -10.74 -5.71
CA ILE A 172 6.42 -9.85 -5.85
C ILE A 172 6.26 -8.77 -4.78
N PRO A 173 7.07 -8.77 -3.72
CA PRO A 173 7.00 -7.75 -2.68
C PRO A 173 7.18 -6.34 -3.23
N HIS A 174 6.63 -5.37 -2.52
CA HIS A 174 6.73 -3.96 -2.88
C HIS A 174 8.20 -3.54 -3.07
N GLY A 175 8.49 -2.90 -4.21
CA GLY A 175 9.83 -2.39 -4.51
C GLY A 175 10.21 -1.21 -3.62
N ASN A 176 11.50 -1.06 -3.35
CA ASN A 176 12.06 0.02 -2.55
C ASN A 176 13.01 0.88 -3.38
N LEU A 177 13.15 2.14 -3.00
CA LEU A 177 14.29 2.94 -3.45
C LEU A 177 15.59 2.42 -2.82
N ALA A 178 16.68 2.50 -3.56
CA ALA A 178 18.01 2.23 -3.03
C ALA A 178 18.45 3.43 -2.18
N ILE A 179 18.23 3.36 -0.88
CA ILE A 179 18.58 4.41 0.07
C ILE A 179 19.91 4.07 0.71
N PRO A 180 20.91 4.98 0.69
CA PRO A 180 22.16 4.76 1.41
C PRO A 180 21.90 4.48 2.90
N ALA A 181 22.48 3.40 3.41
CA ALA A 181 22.34 3.03 4.82
C ALA A 181 22.90 4.13 5.73
N ARG A 182 22.20 4.41 6.80
CA ARG A 182 22.68 5.28 7.88
C ARG A 182 22.53 4.58 9.21
N PRO A 183 23.52 4.71 10.11
CA PRO A 183 23.43 4.16 11.46
C PRO A 183 22.17 4.72 12.17
N LEU A 184 21.74 4.02 13.19
CA LEU A 184 20.72 4.53 14.09
C LEU A 184 21.20 5.81 14.78
N PRO A 185 20.35 6.81 15.01
CA PRO A 185 20.70 7.94 15.86
C PRO A 185 20.89 7.46 17.32
N PRO A 186 21.44 8.30 18.23
CA PRO A 186 21.50 7.97 19.65
C PRO A 186 20.13 7.57 20.20
N LEU A 187 20.04 6.44 20.91
CA LEU A 187 18.80 5.81 21.39
C LEU A 187 18.12 6.57 22.56
N SER A 188 18.71 7.64 23.02
CA SER A 188 18.13 8.51 24.05
C SER A 188 18.02 9.93 23.50
N PRO A 189 16.80 10.46 23.32
CA PRO A 189 15.51 9.77 23.44
C PRO A 189 15.25 8.78 22.27
N LEU A 190 14.48 7.73 22.55
CA LEU A 190 13.93 6.85 21.52
C LEU A 190 12.95 7.64 20.64
N ARG A 191 13.21 7.68 19.34
CA ARG A 191 12.43 8.46 18.37
C ARG A 191 11.54 7.53 17.55
N LEU A 192 10.23 7.64 17.77
CA LEU A 192 9.20 6.91 17.02
C LEU A 192 8.71 7.79 15.87
N LEU A 193 8.33 7.16 14.77
CA LEU A 193 7.81 7.82 13.59
C LEU A 193 6.47 7.19 13.16
N TYR A 194 5.41 7.96 13.10
CA TYR A 194 4.30 7.65 12.21
C TYR A 194 4.61 8.28 10.85
N PHE A 195 4.53 7.50 9.77
CA PHE A 195 4.74 8.01 8.42
C PHE A 195 3.63 7.56 7.47
N GLY A 196 3.10 8.50 6.68
CA GLY A 196 2.07 8.25 5.67
C GLY A 196 0.97 9.31 5.69
N PHE A 197 -0.03 9.14 4.82
CA PHE A 197 -1.17 10.06 4.81
C PHE A 197 -1.91 10.06 6.14
N ILE A 198 -2.22 11.27 6.62
CA ILE A 198 -2.87 11.50 7.92
C ILE A 198 -4.38 11.66 7.70
N TYR A 199 -5.13 10.57 7.90
CA TYR A 199 -6.59 10.55 7.81
C TYR A 199 -7.20 9.46 8.72
N ARG A 200 -8.52 9.52 8.94
CA ARG A 200 -9.23 8.57 9.80
C ARG A 200 -9.08 7.11 9.34
N GLY A 201 -8.91 6.21 10.27
CA GLY A 201 -8.67 4.78 10.01
C GLY A 201 -7.19 4.40 9.96
N LYS A 202 -6.30 5.38 10.12
CA LYS A 202 -4.86 5.12 10.31
C LYS A 202 -4.49 4.78 11.75
N GLY A 203 -5.45 4.88 12.70
CA GLY A 203 -5.24 4.52 14.10
C GLY A 203 -4.29 5.46 14.85
N ILE A 204 -4.10 6.68 14.35
CA ILE A 204 -3.19 7.66 15.01
C ILE A 204 -3.68 7.98 16.41
N GLU A 205 -5.00 8.03 16.61
CA GLU A 205 -5.61 8.22 17.92
C GLU A 205 -5.18 7.13 18.92
N ASP A 206 -5.16 5.85 18.46
CA ASP A 206 -4.73 4.71 19.29
C ASP A 206 -3.25 4.84 19.69
N LEU A 207 -2.41 5.35 18.79
CA LEU A 207 -1.00 5.59 19.08
C LEU A 207 -0.82 6.70 20.12
N LEU A 208 -1.60 7.78 20.04
CA LEU A 208 -1.59 8.86 21.02
C LEU A 208 -2.05 8.35 22.39
N ASP A 209 -3.14 7.59 22.42
CA ASP A 209 -3.68 7.00 23.65
C ASP A 209 -2.68 6.02 24.29
N ALA A 210 -2.01 5.19 23.45
CA ALA A 210 -1.01 4.24 23.90
C ALA A 210 0.23 4.95 24.49
N LEU A 211 0.66 6.03 23.85
CA LEU A 211 1.79 6.83 24.35
C LEU A 211 1.43 7.48 25.71
N ALA A 212 0.23 8.06 25.83
CA ALA A 212 -0.24 8.62 27.08
C ALA A 212 -0.35 7.56 28.20
N MET A 213 -0.86 6.37 27.87
CA MET A 213 -0.95 5.23 28.80
C MET A 213 0.45 4.77 29.26
N ALA A 214 1.41 4.63 28.35
CA ALA A 214 2.77 4.24 28.68
C ALA A 214 3.43 5.27 29.60
N PHE A 215 3.24 6.58 29.35
CA PHE A 215 3.76 7.65 30.20
C PHE A 215 3.09 7.71 31.57
N ALA A 216 1.80 7.39 31.66
CA ALA A 216 1.10 7.31 32.94
C ALA A 216 1.61 6.13 33.78
N GLN A 217 1.88 4.99 33.16
CA GLN A 217 2.43 3.80 33.84
C GLN A 217 3.91 3.99 34.22
N GLN A 218 4.69 4.66 33.39
CA GLN A 218 6.13 4.89 33.57
C GLN A 218 6.49 6.35 33.24
N PRO A 219 6.34 7.29 34.18
CA PRO A 219 6.55 8.73 33.92
C PRO A 219 7.94 9.09 33.36
N ALA A 220 8.99 8.35 33.73
CA ALA A 220 10.33 8.55 33.21
C ALA A 220 10.44 8.33 31.67
N MET A 221 9.51 7.62 31.05
CA MET A 221 9.47 7.44 29.60
C MET A 221 9.21 8.75 28.85
N ARG A 222 8.57 9.72 29.49
CA ARG A 222 8.27 11.02 28.86
C ARG A 222 9.54 11.78 28.42
N GLU A 223 10.63 11.63 29.12
CA GLU A 223 11.92 12.21 28.74
C GLU A 223 12.69 11.33 27.74
N ARG A 224 12.39 10.04 27.74
CA ARG A 224 13.12 9.03 26.98
C ARG A 224 12.49 8.67 25.63
N MET A 225 11.31 9.21 25.30
CA MET A 225 10.61 8.88 24.07
C MET A 225 10.04 10.13 23.41
N ARG A 226 10.11 10.17 22.08
CA ARG A 226 9.52 11.20 21.21
C ARG A 226 8.78 10.55 20.06
N LEU A 227 7.69 11.14 19.64
CA LEU A 227 6.92 10.71 18.48
C LEU A 227 6.88 11.83 17.44
N THR A 228 7.21 11.51 16.19
CA THR A 228 6.98 12.40 15.06
C THR A 228 5.80 11.88 14.24
N LEU A 229 4.84 12.76 13.94
CA LEU A 229 3.76 12.51 12.99
C LEU A 229 4.13 13.16 11.66
N ALA A 230 4.47 12.33 10.66
CA ALA A 230 4.98 12.80 9.38
C ALA A 230 4.15 12.27 8.20
N GLY A 231 4.00 13.11 7.17
CA GLY A 231 3.36 12.69 5.92
C GLY A 231 2.41 13.72 5.31
N GLY A 232 1.65 13.29 4.30
CA GLY A 232 0.70 14.16 3.61
C GLY A 232 -0.55 14.45 4.44
N SER A 233 -0.92 15.74 4.48
CA SER A 233 -2.17 16.20 5.07
C SER A 233 -3.26 16.24 4.00
N GLU A 234 -4.46 15.81 4.35
CA GLU A 234 -5.67 15.94 3.54
C GLU A 234 -5.59 15.29 2.13
N PRO A 235 -5.36 13.97 2.03
CA PRO A 235 -5.52 13.32 0.73
C PRO A 235 -6.97 13.43 0.26
N GLU A 236 -7.20 13.50 -1.06
CA GLU A 236 -8.55 13.51 -1.67
C GLU A 236 -9.47 12.39 -1.18
N MET A 237 -8.92 11.37 -0.55
CA MET A 237 -9.62 10.25 0.06
C MET A 237 -10.11 10.50 1.50
N ALA A 238 -9.90 11.68 2.07
CA ALA A 238 -10.38 12.01 3.42
C ALA A 238 -11.91 12.22 3.42
N PHE A 239 -12.64 11.15 3.64
CA PHE A 239 -14.11 11.18 3.76
C PHE A 239 -14.53 11.73 5.13
N GLY A 240 -15.06 12.94 5.17
CA GLY A 240 -15.74 13.45 6.37
C GLY A 240 -15.82 14.97 6.42
N SER A 241 -17.04 15.46 6.66
CA SER A 241 -17.42 16.88 6.70
C SER A 241 -17.25 17.57 8.08
N ALA A 242 -16.59 16.94 9.04
CA ALA A 242 -16.51 17.45 10.42
C ALA A 242 -15.10 17.96 10.76
N GLY A 243 -14.75 19.14 10.30
CA GLY A 243 -13.49 19.83 10.62
C GLY A 243 -12.25 19.11 10.10
N SER A 244 -11.09 19.79 10.11
CA SER A 244 -9.82 19.17 9.77
C SER A 244 -9.50 18.03 10.75
N TYR A 245 -9.21 16.84 10.21
CA TYR A 245 -8.78 15.72 11.06
C TYR A 245 -7.50 16.03 11.82
N LEU A 246 -6.63 16.86 11.26
CA LEU A 246 -5.44 17.39 11.93
C LEU A 246 -5.79 18.17 13.18
N ASP A 247 -6.83 19.03 13.12
CA ASP A 247 -7.23 19.82 14.29
C ASP A 247 -7.80 18.94 15.41
N GLN A 248 -8.51 17.86 15.02
CA GLN A 248 -8.98 16.87 15.99
C GLN A 248 -7.81 16.14 16.67
N LEU A 249 -6.77 15.78 15.92
CA LEU A 249 -5.56 15.19 16.49
C LEU A 249 -4.81 16.18 17.40
N ARG A 250 -4.69 17.45 17.00
CA ARG A 250 -4.08 18.49 17.85
C ARG A 250 -4.83 18.65 19.16
N GLN A 251 -6.16 18.71 19.12
CA GLN A 251 -6.99 18.77 20.33
C GLN A 251 -6.84 17.51 21.19
N HIS A 252 -6.72 16.32 20.55
CA HIS A 252 -6.51 15.08 21.27
C HIS A 252 -5.16 15.05 22.00
N ILE A 253 -4.09 15.50 21.33
CA ILE A 253 -2.75 15.67 21.90
C ILE A 253 -2.79 16.60 23.13
N GLN A 254 -3.51 17.72 23.02
CA GLN A 254 -3.68 18.65 24.14
C GLN A 254 -4.40 18.01 25.33
N ARG A 255 -5.50 17.28 25.08
CA ARG A 255 -6.24 16.57 26.14
C ARG A 255 -5.39 15.54 26.87
N LEU A 256 -4.45 14.90 26.17
CA LEU A 256 -3.54 13.90 26.70
C LEU A 256 -2.26 14.48 27.30
N ASN A 257 -2.06 15.80 27.25
CA ASN A 257 -0.85 16.49 27.69
C ASN A 257 0.42 15.92 27.02
N LEU A 258 0.38 15.71 25.70
CA LEU A 258 1.49 15.12 24.92
C LEU A 258 2.24 16.15 24.06
N GLN A 259 1.94 17.44 24.13
CA GLN A 259 2.47 18.49 23.23
C GLN A 259 4.00 18.48 23.17
N ASP A 260 4.66 18.34 24.32
CA ASP A 260 6.12 18.38 24.44
C ASP A 260 6.80 17.08 23.97
N SER A 261 6.01 16.04 23.64
CA SER A 261 6.50 14.71 23.23
C SER A 261 6.22 14.39 21.76
N ILE A 262 5.54 15.30 21.04
CA ILE A 262 5.09 15.07 19.66
C ILE A 262 5.53 16.20 18.74
N ASP A 263 6.22 15.81 17.66
CA ASP A 263 6.61 16.68 16.56
C ASP A 263 5.74 16.44 15.33
N TRP A 264 5.56 17.47 14.49
CA TRP A 264 4.84 17.38 13.23
C TRP A 264 5.77 17.69 12.07
N GLN A 265 5.71 16.85 11.01
CA GLN A 265 6.41 17.04 9.75
C GLN A 265 5.45 16.75 8.59
N LEU A 266 4.68 17.77 8.20
CA LEU A 266 3.64 17.63 7.19
C LEU A 266 4.15 17.98 5.80
N ASP A 267 3.57 17.33 4.77
CA ASP A 267 3.76 17.63 3.35
C ASP A 267 5.23 17.67 2.92
N LEU A 268 5.99 16.69 3.39
CA LEU A 268 7.42 16.56 3.13
C LEU A 268 7.71 16.39 1.64
N PRO A 269 8.73 17.12 1.11
CA PRO A 269 9.27 16.81 -0.21
C PRO A 269 9.77 15.35 -0.27
N ALA A 270 9.55 14.68 -1.40
CA ALA A 270 9.94 13.27 -1.58
C ALA A 270 11.45 13.04 -1.28
N THR A 271 12.30 14.02 -1.60
CA THR A 271 13.75 13.99 -1.34
C THR A 271 14.13 13.98 0.14
N ASP A 272 13.24 14.44 1.02
CA ASP A 272 13.50 14.53 2.46
C ASP A 272 12.93 13.33 3.24
N ILE A 273 12.04 12.56 2.64
CA ILE A 273 11.44 11.36 3.26
C ILE A 273 12.51 10.41 3.85
N PRO A 274 13.57 10.01 3.11
CA PRO A 274 14.60 9.14 3.67
C PRO A 274 15.31 9.72 4.87
N LYS A 275 15.61 11.03 4.84
CA LYS A 275 16.30 11.72 5.95
C LYS A 275 15.44 11.71 7.21
N VAL A 276 14.13 11.98 7.06
CA VAL A 276 13.18 11.95 8.17
C VAL A 276 13.10 10.55 8.76
N ILE A 277 12.89 9.52 7.93
CA ILE A 277 12.78 8.14 8.43
C ILE A 277 14.08 7.71 9.12
N GLN A 278 15.24 8.02 8.52
CA GLN A 278 16.54 7.67 9.07
C GLN A 278 16.93 8.45 10.35
N ALA A 279 16.28 9.58 10.62
CA ALA A 279 16.42 10.31 11.88
C ALA A 279 15.64 9.69 13.05
N HIS A 280 14.86 8.62 12.78
CA HIS A 280 14.04 7.90 13.75
C HIS A 280 14.51 6.45 13.89
N HIS A 281 14.06 5.78 14.95
CA HIS A 281 14.45 4.42 15.29
C HIS A 281 13.46 3.38 14.78
N VAL A 282 12.17 3.62 14.99
CA VAL A 282 11.10 2.66 14.69
C VAL A 282 9.90 3.39 14.10
N MET A 283 9.34 2.83 13.05
CA MET A 283 8.08 3.29 12.46
C MET A 283 6.90 2.62 13.15
N VAL A 284 5.85 3.39 13.46
CA VAL A 284 4.62 2.85 14.09
C VAL A 284 3.44 3.06 13.15
N LEU A 285 2.79 1.97 12.74
CA LEU A 285 1.66 1.97 11.82
C LEU A 285 0.44 1.28 12.48
N PRO A 286 -0.33 2.01 13.27
CA PRO A 286 -1.40 1.45 14.11
C PRO A 286 -2.74 1.34 13.36
N TYR A 287 -2.72 0.97 12.07
CA TYR A 287 -3.89 1.00 11.22
C TYR A 287 -5.08 0.26 11.80
N ARG A 288 -6.28 0.82 11.59
CA ARG A 288 -7.57 0.19 11.89
C ARG A 288 -8.35 -0.10 10.62
N GLU A 289 -8.84 -1.31 10.50
CA GLU A 289 -9.79 -1.66 9.45
C GLU A 289 -11.22 -1.26 9.85
N SER A 290 -11.98 -0.74 8.89
CA SER A 290 -13.39 -0.41 9.13
C SER A 290 -14.21 -1.66 9.38
N SER A 291 -14.92 -1.72 10.49
CA SER A 291 -15.88 -2.80 10.79
C SER A 291 -17.13 -2.77 9.89
N LYS A 292 -17.40 -1.66 9.21
CA LYS A 292 -18.66 -1.43 8.46
C LYS A 292 -18.88 -2.39 7.29
N LEU A 293 -17.82 -2.96 6.74
CA LEU A 293 -17.89 -3.93 5.62
C LEU A 293 -17.23 -5.28 6.00
N LYS A 294 -17.09 -5.58 7.28
CA LYS A 294 -16.46 -6.81 7.76
C LYS A 294 -17.10 -8.09 7.21
N LEU A 295 -18.41 -8.06 6.95
CA LEU A 295 -19.15 -9.15 6.30
C LEU A 295 -18.60 -9.50 4.90
N LEU A 296 -17.99 -8.55 4.22
CA LEU A 296 -17.44 -8.74 2.87
C LEU A 296 -15.96 -9.17 2.88
N GLY A 297 -15.39 -9.39 4.05
CA GLY A 297 -14.02 -9.82 4.25
C GLY A 297 -13.09 -8.71 4.78
N THR A 298 -11.88 -9.09 5.15
CA THR A 298 -10.83 -8.22 5.68
C THR A 298 -9.89 -7.74 4.58
N LEU A 299 -9.31 -6.57 4.76
CA LEU A 299 -8.29 -6.03 3.85
C LEU A 299 -7.00 -6.86 3.94
N ARG A 300 -6.33 -7.07 2.80
CA ARG A 300 -5.08 -7.84 2.69
C ARG A 300 -3.98 -7.11 1.92
N GLY A 301 -4.19 -5.85 1.60
CA GLY A 301 -3.16 -5.00 1.01
C GLY A 301 -2.00 -4.75 1.98
N THR A 302 -0.91 -4.22 1.49
CA THR A 302 0.22 -3.74 2.29
C THR A 302 0.23 -2.21 2.39
N SER A 303 1.33 -1.62 2.84
CA SER A 303 1.48 -0.17 2.95
C SER A 303 2.82 0.28 2.38
N GLY A 304 2.80 1.27 1.51
CA GLY A 304 4.02 1.92 1.04
C GLY A 304 4.90 2.47 2.18
N ALA A 305 4.30 2.84 3.32
CA ALA A 305 5.06 3.28 4.49
C ALA A 305 5.98 2.17 5.04
N LEU A 306 5.53 0.90 5.07
CA LEU A 306 6.40 -0.22 5.46
C LEU A 306 7.55 -0.45 4.48
N SER A 307 7.29 -0.27 3.18
CA SER A 307 8.34 -0.31 2.16
C SER A 307 9.41 0.76 2.42
N TRP A 308 9.00 1.98 2.78
CA TRP A 308 9.92 3.04 3.18
C TRP A 308 10.70 2.70 4.47
N ALA A 309 10.06 2.07 5.47
CA ALA A 309 10.74 1.67 6.70
C ALA A 309 11.92 0.72 6.40
N VAL A 310 11.67 -0.35 5.65
CA VAL A 310 12.73 -1.32 5.31
C VAL A 310 13.77 -0.74 4.35
N ALA A 311 13.38 0.15 3.40
CA ALA A 311 14.31 0.86 2.53
C ALA A 311 15.32 1.71 3.30
N CYS A 312 14.87 2.30 4.42
CA CYS A 312 15.70 3.12 5.29
C CYS A 312 16.38 2.33 6.43
N GLY A 313 16.25 1.01 6.48
CA GLY A 313 16.79 0.18 7.54
C GLY A 313 16.19 0.50 8.90
N ARG A 314 14.86 0.62 8.99
CA ARG A 314 14.15 0.90 10.25
C ARG A 314 13.10 -0.17 10.51
N GLY A 315 13.07 -0.65 11.77
CA GLY A 315 12.06 -1.58 12.22
C GLY A 315 10.68 -0.96 12.34
N ALA A 316 9.65 -1.78 12.51
CA ALA A 316 8.27 -1.30 12.59
C ALA A 316 7.47 -1.96 13.71
N ILE A 317 6.60 -1.18 14.37
CA ILE A 317 5.48 -1.68 15.17
C ILE A 317 4.21 -1.49 14.33
N THR A 318 3.48 -2.56 14.06
CA THR A 318 2.26 -2.49 13.26
C THR A 318 1.09 -3.14 13.96
N SER A 319 -0.13 -2.71 13.66
CA SER A 319 -1.29 -3.51 14.00
C SER A 319 -1.34 -4.80 13.17
N ASP A 320 -2.20 -5.74 13.55
CA ASP A 320 -2.52 -6.96 12.81
C ASP A 320 -3.46 -6.72 11.61
N ALA A 321 -3.64 -5.45 11.23
CA ALA A 321 -4.41 -5.06 10.05
C ALA A 321 -3.71 -5.50 8.76
N ARG A 322 -4.49 -5.70 7.70
CA ARG A 322 -3.99 -5.99 6.35
C ARG A 322 -3.10 -7.24 6.30
N SER A 323 -1.96 -7.15 5.62
CA SER A 323 -0.93 -8.21 5.55
C SER A 323 0.32 -7.85 6.37
N PHE A 324 0.18 -6.97 7.37
CA PHE A 324 1.33 -6.45 8.11
C PHE A 324 2.09 -7.53 8.90
N ALA A 325 1.38 -8.57 9.38
CA ALA A 325 2.02 -9.68 10.06
C ALA A 325 3.11 -10.37 9.19
N GLU A 326 2.86 -10.52 7.88
CA GLU A 326 3.86 -11.05 6.95
C GLU A 326 5.04 -10.10 6.75
N GLU A 327 4.76 -8.79 6.70
CA GLU A 327 5.77 -7.76 6.43
C GLU A 327 6.78 -7.57 7.58
N VAL A 328 6.40 -7.88 8.82
CA VAL A 328 7.28 -7.79 10.00
C VAL A 328 7.73 -9.13 10.55
N ALA A 329 7.43 -10.25 9.85
CA ALA A 329 7.73 -11.59 10.30
C ALA A 329 9.21 -11.99 10.29
N GLN A 330 10.09 -11.18 9.72
CA GLN A 330 11.53 -11.46 9.59
C GLN A 330 12.36 -10.79 10.69
N ASP A 331 11.81 -10.68 11.90
CA ASP A 331 12.41 -10.02 13.07
C ASP A 331 12.83 -8.54 12.77
N ASN A 332 12.06 -7.88 11.90
CA ASN A 332 12.20 -6.47 11.58
C ASN A 332 11.11 -5.61 12.25
N GLY A 333 10.38 -6.19 13.19
CA GLY A 333 9.31 -5.50 13.88
C GLY A 333 8.42 -6.41 14.71
N VAL A 334 7.28 -5.89 15.13
CA VAL A 334 6.27 -6.60 15.93
C VAL A 334 4.87 -6.15 15.54
N ILE A 335 3.90 -7.06 15.72
CA ILE A 335 2.48 -6.76 15.56
C ILE A 335 1.78 -6.68 16.93
N PHE A 336 0.73 -5.87 16.99
CA PHE A 336 -0.24 -5.85 18.09
C PHE A 336 -1.67 -5.91 17.53
N PRO A 337 -2.67 -6.38 18.32
CA PRO A 337 -4.05 -6.42 17.87
C PRO A 337 -4.58 -5.00 17.59
N GLN A 338 -5.16 -4.76 16.41
CA GLN A 338 -5.67 -3.45 16.01
C GLN A 338 -6.71 -2.91 16.99
N GLY A 339 -6.56 -1.65 17.37
CA GLY A 339 -7.42 -1.00 18.35
C GLY A 339 -7.14 -1.39 19.80
N ASN A 340 -6.17 -2.25 20.07
CA ASN A 340 -5.75 -2.56 21.43
C ASN A 340 -4.66 -1.60 21.89
N VAL A 341 -5.12 -0.48 22.47
CA VAL A 341 -4.26 0.58 22.99
C VAL A 341 -3.30 0.07 24.07
N ALA A 342 -3.77 -0.83 24.95
CA ALA A 342 -2.94 -1.38 26.02
C ALA A 342 -1.80 -2.26 25.49
N ALA A 343 -2.07 -3.07 24.47
CA ALA A 343 -1.04 -3.88 23.82
C ALA A 343 0.01 -2.99 23.13
N LEU A 344 -0.41 -1.92 22.43
CA LEU A 344 0.52 -0.97 21.84
C LEU A 344 1.35 -0.27 22.92
N ALA A 345 0.73 0.18 24.03
CA ALA A 345 1.45 0.82 25.15
C ALA A 345 2.51 -0.13 25.76
N ALA A 346 2.18 -1.42 25.90
CA ALA A 346 3.14 -2.41 26.38
C ALA A 346 4.33 -2.57 25.42
N GLU A 347 4.09 -2.62 24.09
CA GLU A 347 5.17 -2.70 23.10
C GLU A 347 6.06 -1.45 23.11
N LEU A 348 5.49 -0.26 23.29
CA LEU A 348 6.26 0.99 23.44
C LEU A 348 7.15 0.94 24.69
N SER A 349 6.61 0.43 25.80
CA SER A 349 7.36 0.28 27.06
C SER A 349 8.51 -0.73 26.93
N HIS A 350 8.23 -1.89 26.31
CA HIS A 350 9.25 -2.91 26.03
C HIS A 350 10.36 -2.37 25.13
N LEU A 351 10.01 -1.62 24.10
CA LEU A 351 10.99 -1.07 23.17
C LEU A 351 11.92 -0.04 23.87
N CYS A 352 11.37 0.77 24.78
CA CYS A 352 12.14 1.72 25.56
C CYS A 352 13.09 1.03 26.56
N ALA A 353 12.76 -0.18 26.99
CA ALA A 353 13.57 -0.99 27.91
C ALA A 353 14.63 -1.87 27.21
N SER A 354 14.51 -2.07 25.89
CA SER A 354 15.33 -3.03 25.13
C SER A 354 15.94 -2.39 23.88
N PRO A 355 17.00 -1.56 24.04
CA PRO A 355 17.69 -0.93 22.90
C PRO A 355 18.20 -1.93 21.86
N GLU A 356 18.69 -3.09 22.29
CA GLU A 356 19.18 -4.18 21.44
C GLU A 356 18.09 -4.70 20.48
N ARG A 357 16.83 -4.59 20.85
CA ARG A 357 15.71 -4.95 19.99
C ARG A 357 15.58 -3.97 18.81
N VAL A 358 15.80 -2.69 19.05
CA VAL A 358 15.78 -1.64 18.04
C VAL A 358 16.88 -1.85 17.01
N GLU A 359 18.11 -2.15 17.50
CA GLU A 359 19.28 -2.39 16.66
C GLU A 359 19.06 -3.62 15.78
N ARG A 360 18.64 -4.74 16.36
CA ARG A 360 18.35 -5.98 15.64
C ARG A 360 17.28 -5.79 14.56
N TRP A 361 16.19 -5.08 14.88
CA TRP A 361 15.15 -4.79 13.90
C TRP A 361 15.65 -3.94 12.74
N ALA A 362 16.52 -2.97 13.01
CA ALA A 362 17.11 -2.13 11.98
C ALA A 362 18.03 -2.93 11.04
N GLU A 363 18.84 -3.85 11.58
CA GLU A 363 19.70 -4.74 10.80
C GLU A 363 18.86 -5.62 9.86
N HIS A 364 17.83 -6.28 10.38
CA HIS A 364 16.96 -7.12 9.58
C HIS A 364 16.17 -6.32 8.53
N ALA A 365 15.66 -5.13 8.89
CA ALA A 365 15.00 -4.23 7.95
C ALA A 365 15.94 -3.83 6.80
N ALA A 366 17.20 -3.52 7.08
CA ALA A 366 18.19 -3.18 6.06
C ALA A 366 18.44 -4.34 5.08
N VAL A 367 18.53 -5.57 5.59
CA VAL A 367 18.66 -6.79 4.76
C VAL A 367 17.44 -6.99 3.86
N ILE A 368 16.22 -6.81 4.40
CA ILE A 368 14.99 -6.90 3.62
C ILE A 368 14.96 -5.80 2.56
N GLY A 369 15.30 -4.57 2.94
CA GLY A 369 15.31 -3.40 2.06
C GLY A 369 16.22 -3.58 0.86
N SER A 370 17.44 -4.09 1.08
CA SER A 370 18.41 -4.35 0.01
C SER A 370 17.93 -5.39 -1.02
N ARG A 371 17.14 -6.38 -0.59
CA ARG A 371 16.59 -7.42 -1.46
C ARG A 371 15.36 -6.96 -2.26
N ARG A 372 14.72 -5.85 -1.84
CA ARG A 372 13.50 -5.31 -2.44
C ARG A 372 13.75 -4.04 -3.24
N VAL A 373 15.00 -3.69 -3.58
CA VAL A 373 15.27 -2.52 -4.42
C VAL A 373 14.62 -2.67 -5.79
N TRP A 374 14.19 -1.55 -6.38
CA TRP A 374 13.43 -1.55 -7.63
C TRP A 374 14.13 -2.27 -8.77
N SER A 375 15.47 -2.26 -8.84
CA SER A 375 16.21 -3.05 -9.83
C SER A 375 15.92 -4.54 -9.71
N HIS A 376 16.04 -5.12 -8.51
CA HIS A 376 15.76 -6.53 -8.27
C HIS A 376 14.25 -6.87 -8.41
N THR A 377 13.39 -5.91 -8.05
CA THR A 377 11.93 -6.06 -8.23
C THR A 377 11.59 -6.09 -9.71
N ALA A 378 12.14 -5.19 -10.51
CA ALA A 378 11.93 -5.16 -11.97
C ALA A 378 12.42 -6.43 -12.66
N GLU A 379 13.54 -7.03 -12.24
CA GLU A 379 14.00 -8.33 -12.75
C GLU A 379 12.97 -9.45 -12.51
N ARG A 380 12.31 -9.45 -11.36
CA ARG A 380 11.22 -10.40 -11.06
C ARG A 380 10.02 -10.17 -11.97
N PHE A 381 9.62 -8.91 -12.17
CA PHE A 381 8.56 -8.55 -13.11
C PHE A 381 8.92 -8.95 -14.54
N ALA A 382 10.13 -8.66 -15.01
CA ALA A 382 10.60 -8.99 -16.34
C ALA A 382 10.56 -10.51 -16.61
N ARG A 383 10.92 -11.34 -15.62
CA ARG A 383 10.77 -12.80 -15.71
C ARG A 383 9.31 -13.22 -15.83
N VAL A 384 8.43 -12.70 -14.98
CA VAL A 384 6.98 -12.99 -15.03
C VAL A 384 6.39 -12.58 -16.38
N PHE A 385 6.81 -11.44 -16.94
CA PHE A 385 6.34 -10.97 -18.24
C PHE A 385 6.85 -11.84 -19.39
N SER A 386 8.12 -12.25 -19.35
CA SER A 386 8.68 -13.19 -20.33
C SER A 386 7.94 -14.52 -20.33
N ASP A 387 7.69 -15.09 -19.14
CA ASP A 387 6.93 -16.33 -18.98
C ASP A 387 5.49 -16.17 -19.49
N ALA A 388 4.85 -15.03 -19.28
CA ALA A 388 3.51 -14.73 -19.76
C ALA A 388 3.43 -14.65 -21.29
N CYS A 389 4.52 -14.27 -21.96
CA CYS A 389 4.65 -14.20 -23.42
C CYS A 389 5.12 -15.53 -24.04
N GLY A 390 5.33 -16.61 -23.26
CA GLY A 390 5.85 -17.88 -23.74
C GLY A 390 7.35 -17.88 -24.07
N GLY A 391 8.09 -16.89 -23.55
CA GLY A 391 9.54 -16.80 -23.69
C GLY A 391 10.28 -17.78 -22.76
N PRO A 392 11.54 -18.15 -23.07
CA PRO A 392 12.34 -18.99 -22.19
C PRO A 392 12.64 -18.28 -20.87
N ALA A 393 12.49 -18.98 -19.76
CA ALA A 393 12.66 -18.49 -18.39
C ALA A 393 14.07 -17.92 -18.05
N HIS A 394 15.03 -17.98 -18.98
CA HIS A 394 16.44 -17.68 -18.76
C HIS A 394 16.94 -16.34 -19.31
N ALA A 395 16.09 -15.53 -19.95
CA ALA A 395 16.57 -14.31 -20.64
C ALA A 395 17.05 -13.18 -19.71
N TYR A 396 16.83 -13.27 -18.38
CA TYR A 396 17.17 -12.21 -17.40
C TYR A 396 17.85 -12.71 -16.12
N ALA A 397 18.62 -13.81 -16.25
CA ALA A 397 19.46 -14.33 -15.17
C ALA A 397 20.93 -13.94 -15.45
N THR A 398 21.33 -12.76 -14.97
CA THR A 398 22.76 -12.42 -14.76
C THR A 398 22.86 -11.58 -13.50
#